data_d0e360d64eb102fb00d9f4d0fa309af8
#
_entry.id   d0e360d64eb102fb00d9f4d0fa309af8
#
_cell.length_a   1.000
_cell.length_b   1.000
_cell.length_c   1.000
_cell.angle_alpha   90.00
_cell.angle_beta   90.00
_cell.angle_gamma   90.00
#
_symmetry.space_group_name_H-M   'P 1'
#
loop_
_entity.id
_entity.type
_entity.pdbx_description
1 polymer ?
#
loop_
_entity_poly.entity_id
_entity_poly.type
_entity_poly.pdbx_seq_one_letter_code
_entity_poly.pdbx_strand_id
1 'polypeptide(L)'
;MRRKERGRQLLRILKLIKLFEHSRYGLTIKELCKEMDVTRRTLYRDLDQLEEAGYRFVKEGGGGGDSKKWRLPPGMRKDPDRPYTESELLSLYFCMNLMQPFRGTPLRDGLESLLAKIEATFTAEEREHFGDVVFTHVAKMPASKDFRRHAASVSALSRASLEHTKVEVTYRATDDQSKTYLFAPYCIAYYAGELYTIGWSDGRQAVRTLRVDRLRSVKPTTQRFERPKDFDPEDYLGRGFGIYAEGPQEQVRIEFAPEAARTVKEREWHPTQRLEDRPDGGVILKMSVQGLSEVARWVLYHAPYATVIEPPELRKAVAAHAAAAAKGHA
;
A
#
# COMPACT_ATOMS: atom_id res chain seq x y z
N MET A 1 29.51 -33.74 26.30
CA MET A 1 29.77 -34.03 24.88
C MET A 1 28.70 -33.45 23.94
N ARG A 2 27.42 -33.74 24.09
CA ARG A 2 26.31 -33.29 23.18
C ARG A 2 26.22 -31.76 22.93
N ARG A 3 26.54 -30.90 23.91
CA ARG A 3 26.43 -29.42 23.75
C ARG A 3 27.52 -28.81 22.87
N LYS A 4 28.75 -29.37 22.87
CA LYS A 4 29.85 -28.96 21.97
C LYS A 4 29.62 -29.42 20.53
N GLU A 5 28.98 -30.56 20.32
CA GLU A 5 28.64 -31.05 18.98
C GLU A 5 27.56 -30.22 18.32
N ARG A 6 26.51 -29.81 19.05
CA ARG A 6 25.45 -28.91 18.53
C ARG A 6 26.01 -27.53 18.11
N GLY A 7 26.93 -26.97 18.89
CA GLY A 7 27.60 -25.71 18.54
C GLY A 7 28.43 -25.80 17.25
N ARG A 8 29.16 -26.90 17.07
CA ARG A 8 29.92 -27.16 15.83
C ARG A 8 29.02 -27.35 14.62
N GLN A 9 27.88 -28.01 14.78
CA GLN A 9 26.90 -28.20 13.70
C GLN A 9 26.29 -26.86 13.29
N LEU A 10 25.88 -26.02 14.23
CA LEU A 10 25.32 -24.70 13.95
C LEU A 10 26.32 -23.83 13.18
N LEU A 11 27.57 -23.77 13.64
CA LEU A 11 28.64 -23.02 12.96
C LEU A 11 28.87 -23.55 11.53
N ARG A 12 28.78 -24.85 11.31
CA ARG A 12 28.93 -25.48 10.01
C ARG A 12 27.76 -25.12 9.08
N ILE A 13 26.52 -25.17 9.57
CA ILE A 13 25.34 -24.76 8.79
C ILE A 13 25.41 -23.29 8.41
N LEU A 14 25.79 -22.40 9.34
CA LEU A 14 25.98 -20.97 9.04
C LEU A 14 27.09 -20.74 7.99
N LYS A 15 28.20 -21.50 8.06
CA LYS A 15 29.26 -21.44 7.06
C LYS A 15 28.77 -21.94 5.69
N LEU A 16 27.95 -22.98 5.66
CA LEU A 16 27.38 -23.53 4.45
C LEU A 16 26.41 -22.54 3.78
N ILE A 17 25.57 -21.87 4.55
CA ILE A 17 24.68 -20.79 4.06
C ILE A 17 25.54 -19.70 3.40
N LYS A 18 26.57 -19.20 4.09
CA LYS A 18 27.48 -18.18 3.54
C LYS A 18 28.14 -18.60 2.24
N LEU A 19 28.57 -19.86 2.10
CA LEU A 19 29.14 -20.36 0.86
C LEU A 19 28.15 -20.31 -0.30
N PHE A 20 26.89 -20.66 -0.06
CA PHE A 20 25.83 -20.57 -1.06
C PHE A 20 25.46 -19.14 -1.38
N GLU A 21 25.45 -18.25 -0.39
CA GLU A 21 25.17 -16.81 -0.57
C GLU A 21 26.20 -16.17 -1.50
N HIS A 22 27.48 -16.55 -1.38
CA HIS A 22 28.58 -16.00 -2.18
C HIS A 22 28.79 -16.72 -3.54
N SER A 23 28.14 -17.86 -3.77
CA SER A 23 28.34 -18.64 -5.00
C SER A 23 27.29 -18.30 -6.06
N ARG A 24 27.66 -17.45 -7.03
CA ARG A 24 26.78 -17.04 -8.15
C ARG A 24 26.47 -18.22 -9.08
N TYR A 25 27.45 -19.09 -9.31
CA TYR A 25 27.36 -20.18 -10.30
C TYR A 25 27.07 -21.54 -9.68
N GLY A 26 26.77 -21.58 -8.38
CA GLY A 26 26.59 -22.81 -7.64
C GLY A 26 27.88 -23.56 -7.37
N LEU A 27 27.84 -24.49 -6.42
CA LEU A 27 28.95 -25.31 -5.98
C LEU A 27 28.60 -26.81 -6.14
N THR A 28 29.55 -27.61 -6.56
CA THR A 28 29.38 -29.06 -6.58
C THR A 28 29.52 -29.63 -5.18
N ILE A 29 28.98 -30.81 -4.95
CA ILE A 29 29.14 -31.54 -3.67
C ILE A 29 30.62 -31.73 -3.33
N LYS A 30 31.46 -31.97 -4.34
CA LYS A 30 32.90 -32.13 -4.14
C LYS A 30 33.59 -30.84 -3.65
N GLU A 31 33.24 -29.71 -4.23
CA GLU A 31 33.75 -28.40 -3.81
C GLU A 31 33.26 -28.05 -2.40
N LEU A 32 31.99 -28.26 -2.10
CA LEU A 32 31.43 -28.05 -0.76
C LEU A 32 32.07 -28.90 0.32
N CYS A 33 32.31 -30.19 0.03
CA CYS A 33 33.03 -31.07 0.97
C CYS A 33 34.43 -30.58 1.25
N LYS A 34 35.14 -30.10 0.21
CA LYS A 34 36.51 -29.57 0.34
C LYS A 34 36.55 -28.29 1.16
N GLU A 35 35.68 -27.33 0.86
CA GLU A 35 35.59 -26.04 1.56
C GLU A 35 35.15 -26.16 3.02
N MET A 36 34.29 -27.12 3.30
CA MET A 36 33.72 -27.34 4.62
C MET A 36 34.54 -28.32 5.48
N ASP A 37 35.50 -29.01 4.87
CA ASP A 37 36.26 -30.10 5.50
C ASP A 37 35.37 -31.16 6.14
N VAL A 38 34.41 -31.65 5.36
CA VAL A 38 33.41 -32.65 5.83
C VAL A 38 33.23 -33.78 4.82
N THR A 39 32.75 -34.92 5.32
CA THR A 39 32.34 -36.03 4.46
C THR A 39 31.05 -35.72 3.71
N ARG A 40 30.81 -36.36 2.57
CA ARG A 40 29.56 -36.25 1.80
C ARG A 40 28.33 -36.54 2.66
N ARG A 41 28.36 -37.56 3.50
CA ARG A 41 27.26 -37.94 4.39
C ARG A 41 26.91 -36.81 5.36
N THR A 42 27.90 -36.15 5.91
CA THR A 42 27.71 -35.00 6.79
C THR A 42 27.11 -33.80 6.03
N LEU A 43 27.64 -33.54 4.82
CA LEU A 43 27.15 -32.44 3.99
C LEU A 43 25.68 -32.63 3.59
N TYR A 44 25.30 -33.83 3.09
CA TYR A 44 23.90 -34.09 2.72
C TYR A 44 22.95 -33.94 3.92
N ARG A 45 23.30 -34.41 5.09
CA ARG A 45 22.52 -34.21 6.32
C ARG A 45 22.34 -32.74 6.68
N ASP A 46 23.37 -31.92 6.48
CA ASP A 46 23.30 -30.48 6.74
C ASP A 46 22.47 -29.77 5.64
N LEU A 47 22.50 -30.23 4.39
CA LEU A 47 21.64 -29.75 3.30
C LEU A 47 20.17 -30.10 3.54
N ASP A 48 19.88 -31.33 3.96
CA ASP A 48 18.51 -31.76 4.31
C ASP A 48 17.94 -30.88 5.42
N GLN A 49 18.73 -30.56 6.44
CA GLN A 49 18.30 -29.64 7.51
C GLN A 49 18.03 -28.22 7.01
N LEU A 50 18.79 -27.74 6.04
CA LEU A 50 18.54 -26.46 5.40
C LEU A 50 17.25 -26.50 4.55
N GLU A 51 17.00 -27.59 3.83
CA GLU A 51 15.75 -27.78 3.08
C GLU A 51 14.54 -27.85 4.04
N GLU A 52 14.66 -28.54 5.19
CA GLU A 52 13.66 -28.53 6.26
C GLU A 52 13.42 -27.14 6.87
N ALA A 53 14.48 -26.33 6.97
CA ALA A 53 14.41 -24.94 7.42
C ALA A 53 13.87 -23.95 6.36
N GLY A 54 13.46 -24.46 5.17
CA GLY A 54 12.84 -23.68 4.13
C GLY A 54 13.79 -23.18 3.02
N TYR A 55 15.09 -23.53 3.07
CA TYR A 55 15.99 -23.23 1.97
C TYR A 55 15.71 -24.16 0.80
N ARG A 56 15.46 -23.58 -0.37
CA ARG A 56 15.25 -24.33 -1.62
C ARG A 56 16.50 -24.25 -2.47
N PHE A 57 17.11 -25.40 -2.83
CA PHE A 57 18.27 -25.44 -3.69
C PHE A 57 17.88 -25.79 -5.12
N VAL A 58 18.45 -25.05 -6.08
CA VAL A 58 18.39 -25.36 -7.50
C VAL A 58 19.59 -26.24 -7.84
N LYS A 59 19.36 -27.37 -8.50
CA LYS A 59 20.38 -28.36 -8.86
C LYS A 59 20.53 -28.36 -10.39
N GLU A 60 21.60 -27.76 -10.91
CA GLU A 60 21.85 -27.59 -12.36
C GLU A 60 23.06 -28.40 -12.83
N GLY A 61 23.03 -28.83 -14.08
CA GLY A 61 24.11 -29.57 -14.76
C GLY A 61 23.71 -30.99 -15.17
N GLY A 62 24.20 -31.43 -16.32
CA GLY A 62 24.01 -32.77 -16.89
C GLY A 62 25.16 -33.70 -16.46
N GLY A 63 24.86 -34.76 -15.72
CA GLY A 63 25.80 -35.77 -15.26
C GLY A 63 25.39 -36.43 -13.95
N GLY A 64 25.98 -37.57 -13.57
CA GLY A 64 25.64 -38.27 -12.31
C GLY A 64 25.85 -37.41 -11.06
N GLY A 65 25.14 -37.69 -10.01
CA GLY A 65 24.96 -36.98 -8.72
C GLY A 65 25.98 -35.93 -8.24
N ASP A 66 27.27 -36.14 -8.44
CA ASP A 66 28.36 -35.30 -7.92
C ASP A 66 28.75 -34.11 -8.80
N SER A 67 28.38 -34.12 -10.06
CA SER A 67 28.69 -33.03 -11.03
C SER A 67 27.62 -31.95 -11.07
N LYS A 68 26.48 -32.16 -10.39
CA LYS A 68 25.43 -31.14 -10.29
C LYS A 68 25.92 -30.04 -9.38
N LYS A 69 25.72 -28.79 -9.85
CA LYS A 69 25.94 -27.58 -9.06
C LYS A 69 24.69 -27.25 -8.25
N TRP A 70 24.89 -27.07 -6.99
CA TRP A 70 23.84 -26.66 -6.06
C TRP A 70 23.96 -25.15 -5.86
N ARG A 71 22.85 -24.44 -5.96
CA ARG A 71 22.78 -23.01 -5.70
C ARG A 71 21.48 -22.61 -5.03
N LEU A 72 21.49 -21.52 -4.30
CA LEU A 72 20.28 -20.87 -3.87
C LEU A 72 19.61 -20.14 -5.07
N PRO A 73 18.28 -20.13 -5.17
CA PRO A 73 17.57 -19.27 -6.11
C PRO A 73 17.98 -17.82 -5.93
N PRO A 74 17.93 -16.99 -6.98
CA PRO A 74 18.31 -15.57 -6.89
C PRO A 74 17.66 -14.83 -5.73
N GLY A 75 16.37 -15.07 -5.45
CA GLY A 75 15.63 -14.43 -4.35
C GLY A 75 15.98 -14.91 -2.93
N MET A 76 16.85 -15.92 -2.77
CA MET A 76 17.33 -16.43 -1.47
C MET A 76 18.80 -16.13 -1.19
N ARG A 77 19.50 -15.51 -2.15
CA ARG A 77 20.90 -15.11 -1.95
C ARG A 77 20.95 -13.79 -1.19
N LYS A 78 21.68 -13.76 -0.10
CA LYS A 78 22.18 -12.52 0.49
C LYS A 78 23.60 -12.33 -0.04
N ASP A 79 23.75 -11.47 -1.03
CA ASP A 79 25.05 -10.95 -1.40
C ASP A 79 25.51 -10.01 -0.26
N PRO A 80 26.67 -10.20 0.38
CA PRO A 80 27.15 -9.29 1.42
C PRO A 80 27.29 -7.85 0.93
N ASP A 81 27.54 -7.69 -0.37
CA ASP A 81 27.61 -6.39 -1.02
C ASP A 81 26.22 -5.86 -1.42
N ARG A 82 25.14 -6.66 -1.21
CA ARG A 82 23.76 -6.32 -1.53
C ARG A 82 22.83 -6.70 -0.39
N PRO A 83 22.45 -5.73 0.44
CA PRO A 83 21.54 -5.96 1.56
C PRO A 83 20.06 -6.19 1.14
N TYR A 84 19.79 -6.32 -0.17
CA TYR A 84 18.44 -6.45 -0.72
C TYR A 84 18.34 -7.58 -1.75
N THR A 85 17.19 -8.22 -1.83
CA THR A 85 16.84 -9.25 -2.81
C THR A 85 16.22 -8.64 -4.07
N GLU A 86 16.18 -9.40 -5.16
CA GLU A 86 15.50 -9.02 -6.40
C GLU A 86 14.01 -8.72 -6.16
N SER A 87 13.34 -9.53 -5.32
CA SER A 87 11.93 -9.33 -4.95
C SER A 87 11.70 -8.02 -4.18
N GLU A 88 12.61 -7.65 -3.27
CA GLU A 88 12.54 -6.38 -2.53
C GLU A 88 12.71 -5.18 -3.48
N LEU A 89 13.64 -5.28 -4.42
CA LEU A 89 13.84 -4.26 -5.44
C LEU A 89 12.61 -4.11 -6.34
N LEU A 90 12.06 -5.22 -6.85
CA LEU A 90 10.85 -5.21 -7.66
C LEU A 90 9.70 -4.57 -6.92
N SER A 91 9.53 -4.92 -5.64
CA SER A 91 8.51 -4.31 -4.78
C SER A 91 8.70 -2.80 -4.64
N LEU A 92 9.95 -2.35 -4.47
CA LEU A 92 10.29 -0.94 -4.36
C LEU A 92 9.98 -0.18 -5.66
N TYR A 93 10.32 -0.73 -6.83
CA TYR A 93 9.96 -0.15 -8.14
C TYR A 93 8.45 -0.13 -8.37
N PHE A 94 7.74 -1.19 -7.97
CA PHE A 94 6.28 -1.21 -8.05
C PHE A 94 5.67 -0.12 -7.15
N CYS A 95 6.16 0.04 -5.94
CA CYS A 95 5.78 1.15 -5.05
C CYS A 95 6.06 2.52 -5.69
N MET A 96 7.18 2.68 -6.41
CA MET A 96 7.47 3.90 -7.16
C MET A 96 6.38 4.24 -8.18
N ASN A 97 5.85 3.25 -8.89
CA ASN A 97 4.75 3.45 -9.82
C ASN A 97 3.46 3.85 -9.12
N LEU A 98 3.15 3.23 -7.97
CA LEU A 98 2.00 3.61 -7.14
C LEU A 98 2.14 5.03 -6.55
N MET A 99 3.37 5.50 -6.34
CA MET A 99 3.68 6.83 -5.80
C MET A 99 3.69 7.96 -6.86
N GLN A 100 3.25 7.70 -8.10
CA GLN A 100 3.13 8.73 -9.14
C GLN A 100 2.33 9.98 -8.70
N PRO A 101 1.21 9.86 -7.98
CA PRO A 101 0.47 11.01 -7.49
C PRO A 101 1.25 11.92 -6.53
N PHE A 102 2.29 11.39 -5.89
CA PHE A 102 3.11 12.11 -4.90
C PHE A 102 4.33 12.81 -5.52
N ARG A 103 4.40 12.94 -6.86
CA ARG A 103 5.50 13.66 -7.53
C ARG A 103 5.70 15.05 -6.96
N GLY A 104 6.96 15.40 -6.70
CA GLY A 104 7.36 16.68 -6.12
C GLY A 104 7.03 16.83 -4.63
N THR A 105 6.68 15.75 -3.95
CA THR A 105 6.55 15.74 -2.48
C THR A 105 7.77 15.08 -1.85
N PRO A 106 8.13 15.43 -0.60
CA PRO A 106 9.26 14.82 0.10
C PRO A 106 9.19 13.29 0.21
N LEU A 107 7.98 12.72 0.21
CA LEU A 107 7.77 11.27 0.23
C LEU A 107 8.29 10.61 -1.06
N ARG A 108 7.94 11.16 -2.20
CA ARG A 108 8.39 10.66 -3.51
C ARG A 108 9.88 10.91 -3.71
N ASP A 109 10.36 12.12 -3.38
CA ASP A 109 11.76 12.50 -3.51
C ASP A 109 12.67 11.60 -2.65
N GLY A 110 12.22 11.26 -1.43
CA GLY A 110 12.91 10.32 -0.55
C GLY A 110 13.02 8.91 -1.16
N LEU A 111 11.95 8.41 -1.76
CA LEU A 111 11.95 7.12 -2.41
C LEU A 111 12.82 7.11 -3.68
N GLU A 112 12.78 8.16 -4.49
CA GLU A 112 13.66 8.34 -5.66
C GLU A 112 15.13 8.38 -5.25
N SER A 113 15.46 9.12 -4.18
CA SER A 113 16.81 9.16 -3.63
C SER A 113 17.29 7.79 -3.13
N LEU A 114 16.42 7.02 -2.48
CA LEU A 114 16.74 5.66 -2.04
C LEU A 114 17.03 4.75 -3.23
N LEU A 115 16.16 4.75 -4.24
CA LEU A 115 16.34 3.95 -5.46
C LEU A 115 17.64 4.32 -6.19
N ALA A 116 17.92 5.62 -6.35
CA ALA A 116 19.15 6.07 -6.99
C ALA A 116 20.42 5.57 -6.26
N LYS A 117 20.41 5.53 -4.93
CA LYS A 117 21.51 4.97 -4.12
C LYS A 117 21.67 3.45 -4.36
N ILE A 118 20.56 2.73 -4.46
CA ILE A 118 20.56 1.30 -4.74
C ILE A 118 21.06 1.05 -6.17
N GLU A 119 20.56 1.75 -7.16
CA GLU A 119 20.96 1.65 -8.57
C GLU A 119 22.43 1.98 -8.80
N ALA A 120 23.01 2.89 -7.99
CA ALA A 120 24.43 3.20 -8.03
C ALA A 120 25.33 2.00 -7.67
N THR A 121 24.80 0.99 -7.00
CA THR A 121 25.51 -0.25 -6.67
C THR A 121 25.45 -1.31 -7.78
N PHE A 122 24.66 -1.08 -8.84
CA PHE A 122 24.46 -2.06 -9.92
C PHE A 122 25.62 -2.06 -10.91
N THR A 123 26.02 -3.24 -11.35
CA THR A 123 26.81 -3.41 -12.56
C THR A 123 26.00 -3.08 -13.81
N ALA A 124 26.65 -2.96 -14.96
CA ALA A 124 25.96 -2.70 -16.24
C ALA A 124 24.97 -3.82 -16.59
N GLU A 125 25.37 -5.09 -16.44
CA GLU A 125 24.52 -6.27 -16.70
C GLU A 125 23.30 -6.32 -15.79
N GLU A 126 23.49 -5.95 -14.54
CA GLU A 126 22.40 -5.94 -13.56
C GLU A 126 21.41 -4.84 -13.83
N ARG A 127 21.86 -3.70 -14.29
CA ARG A 127 20.98 -2.59 -14.66
C ARG A 127 20.12 -2.95 -15.87
N GLU A 128 20.69 -3.66 -16.85
CA GLU A 128 19.95 -4.18 -17.99
C GLU A 128 18.92 -5.23 -17.57
N HIS A 129 19.36 -6.25 -16.81
CA HIS A 129 18.45 -7.29 -16.29
C HIS A 129 17.33 -6.71 -15.45
N PHE A 130 17.63 -5.71 -14.61
CA PHE A 130 16.64 -5.05 -13.76
C PHE A 130 15.63 -4.23 -14.58
N GLY A 131 16.07 -3.61 -15.68
CA GLY A 131 15.21 -2.93 -16.63
C GLY A 131 14.13 -3.86 -17.18
N ASP A 132 14.49 -5.08 -17.55
CA ASP A 132 13.56 -6.09 -18.06
C ASP A 132 12.58 -6.57 -16.98
N VAL A 133 13.06 -6.78 -15.76
CA VAL A 133 12.21 -7.22 -14.62
C VAL A 133 11.17 -6.15 -14.26
N VAL A 134 11.53 -4.89 -14.26
CA VAL A 134 10.61 -3.77 -14.01
C VAL A 134 9.49 -3.69 -15.06
N PHE A 135 9.77 -4.06 -16.31
CA PHE A 135 8.77 -4.12 -17.38
C PHE A 135 7.64 -5.14 -17.12
N THR A 136 7.89 -6.15 -16.30
CA THR A 136 6.90 -7.21 -16.02
C THR A 136 5.75 -6.76 -15.11
N HIS A 137 5.91 -5.63 -14.40
CA HIS A 137 4.94 -5.16 -13.41
C HIS A 137 4.58 -3.69 -13.65
N VAL A 138 3.44 -3.45 -14.27
CA VAL A 138 2.95 -2.10 -14.58
C VAL A 138 1.71 -1.79 -13.76
N ALA A 139 1.75 -0.70 -12.99
CA ALA A 139 0.58 -0.18 -12.30
C ALA A 139 -0.07 0.92 -13.16
N LYS A 140 -1.29 0.67 -13.63
CA LYS A 140 -2.11 1.71 -14.25
C LYS A 140 -2.94 2.39 -13.17
N MET A 141 -2.49 3.56 -12.75
CA MET A 141 -3.25 4.37 -11.80
C MET A 141 -4.46 5.02 -12.50
N PRO A 142 -5.61 5.12 -11.82
CA PRO A 142 -6.70 5.98 -12.29
C PRO A 142 -6.21 7.43 -12.41
N ALA A 143 -7.00 8.30 -13.04
CA ALA A 143 -6.66 9.71 -13.18
C ALA A 143 -6.28 10.30 -11.81
N SER A 144 -5.08 10.83 -11.70
CA SER A 144 -4.55 11.45 -10.49
C SER A 144 -4.10 12.87 -10.78
N LYS A 145 -4.12 13.72 -9.77
CA LYS A 145 -3.63 15.09 -9.88
C LYS A 145 -2.11 15.15 -9.72
N ASP A 146 -1.54 16.15 -10.33
CA ASP A 146 -0.15 16.54 -10.10
C ASP A 146 -0.07 17.46 -8.88
N PHE A 147 0.49 16.94 -7.80
CA PHE A 147 0.63 17.68 -6.54
C PHE A 147 1.92 18.49 -6.42
N ARG A 148 2.75 18.60 -7.47
CA ARG A 148 3.98 19.42 -7.46
C ARG A 148 3.70 20.87 -7.06
N ARG A 149 2.57 21.44 -7.51
CA ARG A 149 2.14 22.81 -7.16
C ARG A 149 1.77 22.94 -5.67
N HIS A 150 1.49 21.85 -5.00
CA HIS A 150 1.09 21.76 -3.60
C HIS A 150 2.19 21.18 -2.69
N ALA A 151 3.40 20.93 -3.23
CA ALA A 151 4.50 20.30 -2.50
C ALA A 151 4.85 21.06 -1.21
N ALA A 152 4.87 22.40 -1.26
CA ALA A 152 5.11 23.23 -0.09
C ALA A 152 4.01 23.04 0.99
N SER A 153 2.73 22.97 0.59
CA SER A 153 1.60 22.72 1.49
C SER A 153 1.69 21.34 2.11
N VAL A 154 2.00 20.31 1.30
CA VAL A 154 2.19 18.94 1.78
C VAL A 154 3.33 18.87 2.80
N SER A 155 4.47 19.49 2.49
CA SER A 155 5.63 19.54 3.40
C SER A 155 5.32 20.23 4.71
N ALA A 156 4.62 21.39 4.65
CA ALA A 156 4.23 22.14 5.85
C ALA A 156 3.25 21.35 6.72
N LEU A 157 2.24 20.69 6.11
CA LEU A 157 1.28 19.85 6.82
C LEU A 157 1.95 18.62 7.44
N SER A 158 2.84 17.94 6.69
CA SER A 158 3.57 16.77 7.19
C SER A 158 4.43 17.14 8.40
N ARG A 159 5.18 18.25 8.30
CA ARG A 159 6.00 18.73 9.40
C ARG A 159 5.16 19.09 10.62
N ALA A 160 4.10 19.87 10.41
CA ALA A 160 3.20 20.30 11.48
C ALA A 160 2.54 19.12 12.20
N SER A 161 2.17 18.07 11.45
CA SER A 161 1.65 16.82 12.03
C SER A 161 2.68 16.11 12.91
N LEU A 162 3.94 16.02 12.46
CA LEU A 162 5.03 15.40 13.22
C LEU A 162 5.44 16.21 14.45
N GLU A 163 5.49 17.53 14.33
CA GLU A 163 5.89 18.44 15.41
C GLU A 163 4.74 18.83 16.35
N HIS A 164 3.51 18.37 16.06
CA HIS A 164 2.29 18.70 16.77
C HIS A 164 2.08 20.22 16.88
N THR A 165 2.24 20.93 15.76
CA THR A 165 2.03 22.38 15.66
C THR A 165 0.85 22.70 14.76
N LYS A 166 0.04 23.70 15.11
CA LYS A 166 -1.04 24.19 14.26
C LYS A 166 -0.47 24.92 13.05
N VAL A 167 -1.24 24.93 11.98
CA VAL A 167 -1.00 25.75 10.80
C VAL A 167 -2.17 26.70 10.58
N GLU A 168 -1.91 27.89 10.05
CA GLU A 168 -2.94 28.76 9.51
C GLU A 168 -3.22 28.32 8.08
N VAL A 169 -4.44 27.89 7.80
CA VAL A 169 -4.86 27.47 6.47
C VAL A 169 -5.85 28.45 5.87
N THR A 170 -5.67 28.78 4.57
CA THR A 170 -6.71 29.42 3.78
C THR A 170 -7.30 28.38 2.85
N TYR A 171 -8.54 27.97 3.12
CA TYR A 171 -9.24 26.91 2.43
C TYR A 171 -10.38 27.43 1.55
N ARG A 172 -10.39 27.01 0.27
CA ARG A 172 -11.47 27.31 -0.67
C ARG A 172 -12.56 26.23 -0.58
N ALA A 173 -13.71 26.60 -0.04
CA ALA A 173 -14.86 25.72 0.03
C ALA A 173 -15.50 25.46 -1.36
N THR A 174 -16.51 24.61 -1.42
CA THR A 174 -17.21 24.24 -2.68
C THR A 174 -17.99 25.42 -3.28
N ASP A 175 -18.41 26.38 -2.44
CA ASP A 175 -19.08 27.62 -2.83
C ASP A 175 -18.09 28.73 -3.29
N ASP A 176 -16.85 28.40 -3.57
CA ASP A 176 -15.74 29.25 -3.99
C ASP A 176 -15.31 30.30 -2.94
N GLN A 177 -15.92 30.33 -1.78
CA GLN A 177 -15.52 31.19 -0.69
C GLN A 177 -14.24 30.64 -0.03
N SER A 178 -13.29 31.54 0.25
CA SER A 178 -12.08 31.22 0.99
C SER A 178 -12.21 31.65 2.44
N LYS A 179 -11.88 30.74 3.37
CA LYS A 179 -11.85 31.00 4.80
C LYS A 179 -10.48 30.68 5.37
N THR A 180 -10.02 31.56 6.26
CA THR A 180 -8.75 31.39 6.95
C THR A 180 -9.03 31.05 8.41
N TYR A 181 -8.36 29.99 8.90
CA TYR A 181 -8.49 29.51 10.28
C TYR A 181 -7.29 28.67 10.69
N LEU A 182 -7.15 28.44 11.99
CA LEU A 182 -6.14 27.52 12.52
C LEU A 182 -6.63 26.07 12.37
N PHE A 183 -5.70 25.25 11.98
CA PHE A 183 -5.90 23.82 11.76
C PHE A 183 -4.77 23.02 12.41
N ALA A 184 -5.12 22.00 13.17
CA ALA A 184 -4.20 21.05 13.78
C ALA A 184 -4.15 19.78 12.91
N PRO A 185 -3.15 19.59 12.03
CA PRO A 185 -3.09 18.44 11.16
C PRO A 185 -2.72 17.18 11.94
N TYR A 186 -3.55 16.14 11.88
CA TYR A 186 -3.29 14.86 12.51
C TYR A 186 -2.56 13.91 11.58
N CYS A 187 -2.99 13.84 10.31
CA CYS A 187 -2.34 13.03 9.28
C CYS A 187 -2.63 13.55 7.87
N ILE A 188 -1.89 12.99 6.89
CA ILE A 188 -2.17 13.14 5.46
C ILE A 188 -2.66 11.78 4.96
N ALA A 189 -3.75 11.79 4.19
CA ALA A 189 -4.35 10.63 3.56
C ALA A 189 -4.35 10.76 2.05
N TYR A 190 -4.21 9.63 1.36
CA TYR A 190 -4.38 9.54 -0.09
C TYR A 190 -5.59 8.67 -0.39
N TYR A 191 -6.51 9.19 -1.20
CA TYR A 191 -7.71 8.46 -1.58
C TYR A 191 -8.15 8.86 -2.99
N ALA A 192 -8.43 7.88 -3.83
CA ALA A 192 -8.99 8.04 -5.18
C ALA A 192 -8.28 9.11 -6.05
N GLY A 193 -6.95 9.15 -6.03
CA GLY A 193 -6.16 10.09 -6.84
C GLY A 193 -5.93 11.46 -6.21
N GLU A 194 -6.42 11.69 -5.00
CA GLU A 194 -6.41 12.98 -4.29
C GLU A 194 -5.66 12.90 -2.95
N LEU A 195 -5.02 14.00 -2.56
CA LEU A 195 -4.42 14.15 -1.22
C LEU A 195 -5.34 14.94 -0.30
N TYR A 196 -5.44 14.47 0.92
CA TYR A 196 -6.22 15.04 2.00
C TYR A 196 -5.37 15.24 3.24
N THR A 197 -5.75 16.19 4.08
CA THR A 197 -5.27 16.27 5.46
C THR A 197 -6.46 16.16 6.41
N ILE A 198 -6.30 15.35 7.44
CA ILE A 198 -7.30 15.13 8.48
C ILE A 198 -6.79 15.78 9.75
N GLY A 199 -7.64 16.52 10.45
CA GLY A 199 -7.23 17.20 11.66
C GLY A 199 -8.35 18.05 12.26
N TRP A 200 -8.05 18.70 13.40
CA TRP A 200 -8.98 19.57 14.09
C TRP A 200 -9.02 20.96 13.44
N SER A 201 -10.19 21.41 13.09
CA SER A 201 -10.46 22.74 12.56
C SER A 201 -11.00 23.67 13.66
N ASP A 202 -10.22 24.69 14.05
CA ASP A 202 -10.67 25.68 15.02
C ASP A 202 -11.89 26.47 14.48
N GLY A 203 -11.95 26.70 13.17
CA GLY A 203 -13.07 27.39 12.53
C GLY A 203 -14.38 26.57 12.48
N ARG A 204 -14.31 25.25 12.66
CA ARG A 204 -15.48 24.36 12.67
C ARG A 204 -15.69 23.64 13.99
N GLN A 205 -14.74 23.75 14.94
CA GLN A 205 -14.75 23.05 16.24
C GLN A 205 -15.00 21.54 16.09
N ALA A 206 -14.35 20.93 15.09
CA ALA A 206 -14.51 19.50 14.79
C ALA A 206 -13.31 18.99 13.98
N VAL A 207 -13.10 17.67 14.00
CA VAL A 207 -12.18 17.00 13.07
C VAL A 207 -12.77 17.11 11.66
N ARG A 208 -11.92 17.51 10.71
CA ARG A 208 -12.30 17.72 9.31
C ARG A 208 -11.29 17.10 8.37
N THR A 209 -11.80 16.64 7.23
CA THR A 209 -11.02 16.19 6.10
C THR A 209 -10.97 17.31 5.05
N LEU A 210 -9.76 17.86 4.83
CA LEU A 210 -9.55 18.94 3.87
C LEU A 210 -8.78 18.41 2.65
N ARG A 211 -9.23 18.77 1.46
CA ARG A 211 -8.49 18.47 0.23
C ARG A 211 -7.27 19.39 0.10
N VAL A 212 -6.11 18.82 -0.13
CA VAL A 212 -4.86 19.60 -0.24
C VAL A 212 -4.88 20.56 -1.43
N ASP A 213 -5.48 20.17 -2.56
CA ASP A 213 -5.58 21.01 -3.76
C ASP A 213 -6.51 22.23 -3.60
N ARG A 214 -7.33 22.26 -2.53
CA ARG A 214 -8.17 23.41 -2.18
C ARG A 214 -7.53 24.34 -1.15
N LEU A 215 -6.35 24.00 -0.66
CA LEU A 215 -5.56 24.89 0.22
C LEU A 215 -4.87 25.96 -0.63
N ARG A 216 -5.25 27.21 -0.42
CA ARG A 216 -4.62 28.38 -1.05
C ARG A 216 -3.31 28.76 -0.39
N SER A 217 -3.25 28.61 0.94
CA SER A 217 -2.04 28.80 1.71
C SER A 217 -2.03 27.90 2.94
N VAL A 218 -0.84 27.50 3.36
CA VAL A 218 -0.56 26.79 4.61
C VAL A 218 0.63 27.49 5.24
N LYS A 219 0.40 28.18 6.37
CA LYS A 219 1.46 28.91 7.08
C LYS A 219 1.73 28.23 8.42
N PRO A 220 2.97 27.82 8.69
CA PRO A 220 3.34 27.28 10.00
C PRO A 220 3.08 28.29 11.11
N THR A 221 2.70 27.80 12.29
CA THR A 221 2.59 28.60 13.52
C THR A 221 3.43 28.01 14.63
N THR A 222 3.57 28.72 15.73
CA THR A 222 4.22 28.23 16.96
C THR A 222 3.24 27.59 17.94
N GLN A 223 1.93 27.59 17.63
CA GLN A 223 0.92 27.05 18.52
C GLN A 223 0.94 25.52 18.46
N ARG A 224 1.12 24.91 19.63
CA ARG A 224 1.08 23.45 19.76
C ARG A 224 -0.35 22.96 19.95
N PHE A 225 -0.57 21.71 19.59
CA PHE A 225 -1.80 20.99 19.87
C PHE A 225 -1.48 19.60 20.45
N GLU A 226 -2.43 19.05 21.17
CA GLU A 226 -2.41 17.65 21.56
C GLU A 226 -3.35 16.86 20.66
N ARG A 227 -2.81 15.85 19.96
CA ARG A 227 -3.64 14.92 19.22
C ARG A 227 -4.34 14.00 20.22
N PRO A 228 -5.66 13.80 20.13
CA PRO A 228 -6.37 12.85 20.99
C PRO A 228 -5.70 11.47 20.93
N LYS A 229 -5.47 10.85 22.09
CA LYS A 229 -4.77 9.56 22.19
C LYS A 229 -5.55 8.41 21.55
N ASP A 230 -6.86 8.55 21.48
CA ASP A 230 -7.83 7.64 20.88
C ASP A 230 -8.10 7.92 19.39
N PHE A 231 -7.42 8.92 18.81
CA PHE A 231 -7.54 9.18 17.38
C PHE A 231 -6.70 8.18 16.59
N ASP A 232 -7.38 7.28 15.92
CA ASP A 232 -6.82 6.37 14.92
C ASP A 232 -7.28 6.80 13.52
N PRO A 233 -6.36 7.06 12.57
CA PRO A 233 -6.70 7.45 11.21
C PRO A 233 -7.48 6.38 10.45
N GLU A 234 -7.17 5.10 10.65
CA GLU A 234 -7.86 4.00 9.96
C GLU A 234 -9.29 3.87 10.47
N ASP A 235 -9.47 3.97 11.78
CA ASP A 235 -10.79 3.96 12.43
C ASP A 235 -11.64 5.16 11.99
N TYR A 236 -11.03 6.36 11.92
CA TYR A 236 -11.71 7.57 11.44
C TYR A 236 -12.15 7.42 9.98
N LEU A 237 -11.27 6.97 9.10
CA LEU A 237 -11.58 6.74 7.69
C LEU A 237 -12.57 5.59 7.49
N GLY A 238 -12.46 4.54 8.30
CA GLY A 238 -13.34 3.38 8.26
C GLY A 238 -14.81 3.65 8.63
N ARG A 239 -15.14 4.85 9.16
CA ARG A 239 -16.52 5.26 9.43
C ARG A 239 -17.25 5.76 8.19
N GLY A 240 -16.50 6.33 7.23
CA GLY A 240 -17.03 6.80 5.95
C GLY A 240 -17.02 5.71 4.88
N PHE A 241 -17.90 5.81 3.91
CA PHE A 241 -17.83 4.94 2.72
C PHE A 241 -16.63 5.25 1.83
N GLY A 242 -16.17 6.48 1.86
CA GLY A 242 -14.97 6.95 1.16
C GLY A 242 -14.07 7.72 2.11
N ILE A 243 -13.67 8.94 1.72
CA ILE A 243 -12.73 9.75 2.51
C ILE A 243 -13.43 10.64 3.55
N TYR A 244 -14.72 10.90 3.39
CA TYR A 244 -15.46 11.78 4.28
C TYR A 244 -16.25 10.98 5.30
N ALA A 245 -15.85 11.09 6.57
CA ALA A 245 -16.53 10.53 7.73
C ALA A 245 -17.26 11.64 8.49
N GLU A 246 -18.23 12.28 7.86
CA GLU A 246 -18.96 13.43 8.42
C GLU A 246 -20.45 13.13 8.54
N GLY A 247 -21.08 13.64 9.62
CA GLY A 247 -22.49 13.45 9.88
C GLY A 247 -22.80 12.25 10.77
N PRO A 248 -24.09 11.95 10.97
CA PRO A 248 -24.51 10.79 11.75
C PRO A 248 -24.16 9.48 11.05
N GLN A 249 -24.10 8.42 11.85
CA GLN A 249 -23.95 7.07 11.34
C GLN A 249 -25.32 6.56 10.86
N GLU A 250 -25.36 6.13 9.59
CA GLU A 250 -26.59 5.71 8.91
C GLU A 250 -26.53 4.22 8.55
N GLN A 251 -27.64 3.54 8.69
CA GLN A 251 -27.79 2.17 8.19
C GLN A 251 -28.18 2.21 6.71
N VAL A 252 -27.33 1.64 5.89
CA VAL A 252 -27.53 1.60 4.44
C VAL A 252 -27.84 0.19 4.00
N ARG A 253 -28.88 0.05 3.14
CA ARG A 253 -29.26 -1.20 2.48
C ARG A 253 -29.44 -0.94 1.00
N ILE A 254 -28.68 -1.65 0.19
CA ILE A 254 -28.69 -1.54 -1.27
C ILE A 254 -28.86 -2.92 -1.86
N GLU A 255 -29.84 -3.04 -2.73
CA GLU A 255 -30.10 -4.23 -3.52
C GLU A 255 -29.35 -4.14 -4.85
N PHE A 256 -28.69 -5.21 -5.21
CA PHE A 256 -28.01 -5.37 -6.50
C PHE A 256 -28.63 -6.53 -7.28
N ALA A 257 -28.95 -6.27 -8.54
CA ALA A 257 -29.41 -7.28 -9.47
C ALA A 257 -28.32 -8.34 -9.76
N PRO A 258 -28.65 -9.52 -10.31
CA PRO A 258 -27.70 -10.60 -10.58
C PRO A 258 -26.47 -10.15 -11.40
N GLU A 259 -26.66 -9.22 -12.33
CA GLU A 259 -25.61 -8.68 -13.21
C GLU A 259 -24.49 -7.96 -12.46
N ALA A 260 -24.80 -7.30 -11.34
CA ALA A 260 -23.84 -6.62 -10.51
C ALA A 260 -23.39 -7.43 -9.28
N ALA A 261 -24.18 -8.45 -8.88
CA ALA A 261 -24.00 -9.17 -7.63
C ALA A 261 -22.63 -9.80 -7.48
N ARG A 262 -22.06 -10.38 -8.56
CA ARG A 262 -20.72 -10.96 -8.54
C ARG A 262 -19.65 -9.93 -8.20
N THR A 263 -19.63 -8.79 -8.90
CA THR A 263 -18.65 -7.73 -8.67
C THR A 263 -18.73 -7.15 -7.27
N VAL A 264 -19.94 -7.06 -6.72
CA VAL A 264 -20.18 -6.56 -5.36
C VAL A 264 -19.66 -7.55 -4.32
N LYS A 265 -19.89 -8.87 -4.52
CA LYS A 265 -19.46 -9.92 -3.59
C LYS A 265 -17.93 -10.13 -3.56
N GLU A 266 -17.24 -9.86 -4.65
CA GLU A 266 -15.79 -10.05 -4.77
C GLU A 266 -14.96 -8.99 -4.05
N ARG A 267 -15.60 -7.95 -3.46
CA ARG A 267 -14.90 -6.81 -2.86
C ARG A 267 -15.43 -6.49 -1.46
N GLU A 268 -14.52 -6.02 -0.63
CA GLU A 268 -14.89 -5.38 0.62
C GLU A 268 -15.01 -3.86 0.38
N TRP A 269 -16.25 -3.36 0.46
CA TRP A 269 -16.58 -1.95 0.22
C TRP A 269 -16.54 -1.10 1.48
N HIS A 270 -16.83 -1.75 2.64
CA HIS A 270 -16.85 -1.10 3.94
C HIS A 270 -16.63 -2.12 5.06
N PRO A 271 -15.86 -1.81 6.14
CA PRO A 271 -15.59 -2.76 7.23
C PRO A 271 -16.83 -3.34 7.92
N THR A 272 -17.94 -2.60 7.91
CA THR A 272 -19.19 -3.06 8.53
C THR A 272 -20.11 -3.80 7.56
N GLN A 273 -19.67 -4.05 6.33
CA GLN A 273 -20.52 -4.66 5.31
C GLN A 273 -20.99 -6.06 5.69
N ARG A 274 -22.23 -6.36 5.32
CA ARG A 274 -22.81 -7.70 5.32
C ARG A 274 -23.54 -7.91 4.01
N LEU A 275 -23.36 -9.09 3.44
CA LEU A 275 -23.98 -9.49 2.18
C LEU A 275 -25.03 -10.54 2.45
N GLU A 276 -26.21 -10.38 1.87
CA GLU A 276 -27.31 -11.36 1.91
C GLU A 276 -27.68 -11.77 0.49
N ASP A 277 -27.56 -13.05 0.20
CA ASP A 277 -27.94 -13.60 -1.10
C ASP A 277 -29.46 -13.58 -1.29
N ARG A 278 -29.87 -13.28 -2.53
CA ARG A 278 -31.27 -13.32 -2.95
C ARG A 278 -31.56 -14.54 -3.81
N PRO A 279 -32.80 -15.07 -3.76
CA PRO A 279 -33.19 -16.25 -4.54
C PRO A 279 -33.05 -16.08 -6.06
N ASP A 280 -33.11 -14.85 -6.57
CA ASP A 280 -32.97 -14.50 -7.98
C ASP A 280 -31.50 -14.38 -8.45
N GLY A 281 -30.55 -14.64 -7.57
CA GLY A 281 -29.12 -14.50 -7.84
C GLY A 281 -28.54 -13.11 -7.55
N GLY A 282 -29.36 -12.17 -7.15
CA GLY A 282 -28.95 -10.85 -6.69
C GLY A 282 -28.33 -10.89 -5.28
N VAL A 283 -27.97 -9.71 -4.75
CA VAL A 283 -27.40 -9.56 -3.41
C VAL A 283 -27.91 -8.28 -2.75
N ILE A 284 -28.13 -8.32 -1.44
CA ILE A 284 -28.36 -7.12 -0.61
C ILE A 284 -27.06 -6.84 0.16
N LEU A 285 -26.51 -5.65 -0.05
CA LEU A 285 -25.42 -5.11 0.76
C LEU A 285 -26.00 -4.26 1.90
N LYS A 286 -25.61 -4.59 3.12
CA LYS A 286 -25.90 -3.83 4.34
C LYS A 286 -24.62 -3.26 4.90
N MET A 287 -24.62 -2.01 5.32
CA MET A 287 -23.47 -1.37 5.97
C MET A 287 -23.92 -0.21 6.86
N SER A 288 -23.07 0.18 7.79
CA SER A 288 -23.28 1.31 8.69
C SER A 288 -22.20 2.35 8.41
N VAL A 289 -22.56 3.50 7.83
CA VAL A 289 -21.62 4.49 7.30
C VAL A 289 -21.94 5.91 7.75
N GLN A 290 -20.92 6.78 7.77
CA GLN A 290 -21.08 8.23 7.84
C GLN A 290 -20.91 8.83 6.44
N GLY A 291 -21.71 9.82 6.08
CA GLY A 291 -21.59 10.53 4.80
C GLY A 291 -22.21 9.78 3.61
N LEU A 292 -23.49 10.03 3.35
CA LEU A 292 -24.24 9.36 2.28
C LEU A 292 -23.89 9.83 0.85
N SER A 293 -23.20 10.96 0.69
CA SER A 293 -22.91 11.53 -0.63
C SER A 293 -22.00 10.67 -1.49
N GLU A 294 -21.04 9.97 -0.88
CA GLU A 294 -20.12 9.07 -1.59
C GLU A 294 -20.83 7.76 -1.94
N VAL A 295 -21.68 7.27 -1.03
CA VAL A 295 -22.53 6.11 -1.30
C VAL A 295 -23.48 6.39 -2.48
N ALA A 296 -24.09 7.58 -2.55
CA ALA A 296 -24.98 7.94 -3.65
C ALA A 296 -24.27 7.90 -5.02
N ARG A 297 -23.05 8.42 -5.10
CA ARG A 297 -22.23 8.34 -6.33
C ARG A 297 -21.85 6.91 -6.70
N TRP A 298 -21.51 6.11 -5.70
CA TRP A 298 -21.16 4.71 -5.91
C TRP A 298 -22.37 3.88 -6.37
N VAL A 299 -23.57 4.11 -5.82
CA VAL A 299 -24.80 3.48 -6.30
C VAL A 299 -25.07 3.83 -7.77
N LEU A 300 -24.87 5.08 -8.16
CA LEU A 300 -25.04 5.51 -9.55
C LEU A 300 -24.03 4.87 -10.50
N TYR A 301 -22.83 4.58 -10.05
CA TYR A 301 -21.85 3.82 -10.84
C TYR A 301 -22.33 2.41 -11.19
N HIS A 302 -23.18 1.82 -10.34
CA HIS A 302 -23.77 0.50 -10.57
C HIS A 302 -25.17 0.55 -11.23
N ALA A 303 -25.66 1.75 -11.58
CA ALA A 303 -26.94 1.86 -12.29
C ALA A 303 -26.88 1.15 -13.66
N PRO A 304 -27.97 0.52 -14.13
CA PRO A 304 -29.29 0.42 -13.50
C PRO A 304 -29.46 -0.74 -12.49
N TYR A 305 -28.39 -1.44 -12.14
CA TYR A 305 -28.41 -2.70 -11.39
C TYR A 305 -28.40 -2.52 -9.86
N ALA A 306 -28.42 -1.29 -9.37
CA ALA A 306 -28.39 -0.99 -7.94
C ALA A 306 -29.65 -0.19 -7.53
N THR A 307 -30.33 -0.64 -6.47
CA THR A 307 -31.51 0.01 -5.91
C THR A 307 -31.31 0.26 -4.41
N VAL A 308 -31.45 1.49 -3.97
CA VAL A 308 -31.38 1.84 -2.55
C VAL A 308 -32.67 1.43 -1.86
N ILE A 309 -32.57 0.57 -0.83
CA ILE A 309 -33.67 0.18 0.04
C ILE A 309 -33.77 1.19 1.19
N GLU A 310 -32.66 1.46 1.86
CA GLU A 310 -32.52 2.36 3.02
C GLU A 310 -31.20 3.12 2.99
N PRO A 311 -31.12 4.32 3.55
CA PRO A 311 -32.21 5.14 4.07
C PRO A 311 -32.94 5.92 2.95
N PRO A 312 -34.15 6.50 3.24
CA PRO A 312 -34.88 7.31 2.26
C PRO A 312 -34.13 8.51 1.72
N GLU A 313 -33.25 9.13 2.53
CA GLU A 313 -32.40 10.26 2.17
C GLU A 313 -31.42 9.88 1.08
N LEU A 314 -30.79 8.72 1.19
CA LEU A 314 -29.90 8.18 0.16
C LEU A 314 -30.65 7.92 -1.15
N ARG A 315 -31.84 7.33 -1.06
CA ARG A 315 -32.71 7.08 -2.23
C ARG A 315 -33.05 8.38 -2.96
N LYS A 316 -33.45 9.43 -2.20
CA LYS A 316 -33.74 10.76 -2.76
C LYS A 316 -32.50 11.36 -3.44
N ALA A 317 -31.32 11.26 -2.81
CA ALA A 317 -30.09 11.77 -3.37
C ALA A 317 -29.72 11.07 -4.70
N VAL A 318 -29.81 9.74 -4.74
CA VAL A 318 -29.57 8.95 -5.96
C VAL A 318 -30.55 9.33 -7.06
N ALA A 319 -31.84 9.41 -6.75
CA ALA A 319 -32.88 9.79 -7.70
C ALA A 319 -32.67 11.21 -8.26
N ALA A 320 -32.30 12.17 -7.41
CA ALA A 320 -32.01 13.54 -7.83
C ALA A 320 -30.77 13.61 -8.78
N HIS A 321 -29.71 12.90 -8.47
CA HIS A 321 -28.53 12.83 -9.33
C HIS A 321 -28.84 12.15 -10.69
N ALA A 322 -29.61 11.06 -10.67
CA ALA A 322 -30.02 10.36 -11.89
C ALA A 322 -30.88 11.26 -12.79
N ALA A 323 -31.86 11.96 -12.18
CA ALA A 323 -32.70 12.90 -12.91
C ALA A 323 -31.92 14.08 -13.51
N ALA A 324 -30.94 14.63 -12.77
CA ALA A 324 -30.06 15.67 -13.25
C ALA A 324 -29.20 15.20 -14.42
N ALA A 325 -28.65 13.98 -14.34
CA ALA A 325 -27.88 13.37 -15.42
C ALA A 325 -28.75 13.16 -16.67
N ALA A 326 -29.94 12.58 -16.53
CA ALA A 326 -30.88 12.39 -17.66
C ALA A 326 -31.22 13.71 -18.35
N LYS A 327 -31.50 14.77 -17.57
CA LYS A 327 -31.82 16.11 -18.12
C LYS A 327 -30.63 16.73 -18.86
N GLY A 328 -29.40 16.44 -18.46
CA GLY A 328 -28.18 16.96 -19.14
C GLY A 328 -27.85 16.22 -20.43
N HIS A 329 -28.48 15.07 -20.71
CA HIS A 329 -28.25 14.24 -21.90
C HIS A 329 -29.51 14.12 -22.81
N ALA A 330 -30.60 14.78 -22.46
CA ALA A 330 -31.79 14.93 -23.27
C ALA A 330 -31.73 16.22 -24.10
#